data_cb4921104553699ad36286b55397dc7b
#
_entry.id   cb4921104553699ad36286b55397dc7b
#
_cell.length_a   1.000
_cell.length_b   1.000
_cell.length_c   1.000
_cell.angle_alpha   90.00
_cell.angle_beta   90.00
_cell.angle_gamma   90.00
#
_symmetry.space_group_name_H-M   'P 1'
#
loop_
_entity.id
_entity.type
_entity.pdbx_description
1 polymer ?
#
loop_
_entity_poly.entity_id
_entity_poly.type
_entity_poly.pdbx_seq_one_letter_code
_entity_poly.pdbx_strand_id
1 'polypeptide(L)'
;MSSTLPLLKIGEVYSEKNQKYQGKSLMEIAEDESEEIGQIILDIAIEDDLRTEFQLVDVLNSDKESVSYLIMSELCHFGASDAGAHITQFCGTGDTTHLLEHYVRETQKMTLPKAINRMTKEVAEDWGIHNRGEIKKGKAADLVVFDMNNVGIADEAFVRDFPGEASRYMRYSKGYKYVFCLLYTSDAADESS
;
A
#
# COMPACT_ATOMS: atom_id res chain seq x y z
N MET A 1 25.06 -6.48 14.43
CA MET A 1 23.74 -6.33 13.79
C MET A 1 22.77 -5.95 14.87
N SER A 2 22.22 -4.73 14.81
CA SER A 2 21.15 -4.33 15.72
C SER A 2 19.93 -5.20 15.36
N SER A 3 19.44 -5.98 16.32
CA SER A 3 18.24 -6.79 16.12
C SER A 3 17.03 -5.87 15.94
N THR A 4 16.22 -6.08 14.91
CA THR A 4 14.96 -5.35 14.70
C THR A 4 13.81 -5.90 15.56
N LEU A 5 14.03 -7.04 16.23
CA LEU A 5 13.01 -7.69 17.06
C LEU A 5 12.37 -6.76 18.11
N PRO A 6 13.13 -5.91 18.84
CA PRO A 6 12.54 -5.02 19.83
C PRO A 6 11.53 -4.00 19.23
N LEU A 7 11.64 -3.71 17.93
CA LEU A 7 10.78 -2.75 17.22
C LEU A 7 9.48 -3.36 16.69
N LEU A 8 9.36 -4.70 16.72
CA LEU A 8 8.13 -5.36 16.33
C LEU A 8 7.00 -4.99 17.28
N LYS A 9 5.84 -4.69 16.71
CA LYS A 9 4.58 -4.47 17.44
C LYS A 9 3.67 -5.67 17.27
N ILE A 10 2.87 -5.91 18.28
CA ILE A 10 1.80 -6.90 18.20
C ILE A 10 0.63 -6.29 17.41
N GLY A 11 0.32 -6.88 16.27
CA GLY A 11 -0.83 -6.54 15.45
C GLY A 11 -2.09 -7.24 15.94
N GLU A 12 -2.72 -8.02 15.07
CA GLU A 12 -3.91 -8.78 15.42
C GLU A 12 -3.57 -9.97 16.32
N VAL A 13 -4.40 -10.19 17.34
CA VAL A 13 -4.33 -11.31 18.27
C VAL A 13 -5.68 -11.99 18.40
N TYR A 14 -5.68 -13.28 18.70
CA TYR A 14 -6.89 -14.11 18.69
C TYR A 14 -7.30 -14.64 20.05
N SER A 15 -6.38 -14.78 21.00
CA SER A 15 -6.68 -15.19 22.37
C SER A 15 -7.07 -13.98 23.23
N GLU A 16 -8.00 -14.16 24.16
CA GLU A 16 -8.36 -13.13 25.14
C GLU A 16 -7.15 -12.71 25.99
N LYS A 17 -6.27 -13.66 26.28
CA LYS A 17 -5.07 -13.44 27.09
C LYS A 17 -4.07 -12.48 26.42
N ASN A 18 -3.97 -12.53 25.11
CA ASN A 18 -3.04 -11.69 24.34
C ASN A 18 -3.60 -10.30 24.01
N GLN A 19 -4.89 -10.05 24.19
CA GLN A 19 -5.51 -8.75 23.91
C GLN A 19 -4.79 -7.57 24.57
N LYS A 20 -4.24 -7.78 25.75
CA LYS A 20 -3.48 -6.75 26.50
C LYS A 20 -2.19 -6.31 25.80
N TYR A 21 -1.69 -7.09 24.83
CA TYR A 21 -0.45 -6.81 24.11
C TYR A 21 -0.70 -6.13 22.75
N GLN A 22 -1.91 -6.13 22.25
CA GLN A 22 -2.22 -5.56 20.94
C GLN A 22 -1.81 -4.08 20.86
N GLY A 23 -1.03 -3.74 19.83
CA GLY A 23 -0.48 -2.40 19.60
C GLY A 23 0.81 -2.09 20.35
N LYS A 24 1.22 -2.90 21.34
CA LYS A 24 2.48 -2.73 22.06
C LYS A 24 3.66 -3.24 21.25
N SER A 25 4.83 -2.64 21.43
CA SER A 25 6.09 -3.20 20.93
C SER A 25 6.57 -4.35 21.83
N LEU A 26 7.37 -5.25 21.25
CA LEU A 26 8.00 -6.34 22.03
C LEU A 26 8.92 -5.80 23.13
N MET A 27 9.51 -4.61 22.93
CA MET A 27 10.33 -3.97 23.94
C MET A 27 9.48 -3.53 25.15
N GLU A 28 8.34 -2.87 24.92
CA GLU A 28 7.42 -2.48 25.98
C GLU A 28 6.91 -3.67 26.78
N ILE A 29 6.59 -4.77 26.08
CA ILE A 29 6.13 -6.00 26.73
C ILE A 29 7.26 -6.63 27.57
N ALA A 30 8.50 -6.65 27.04
CA ALA A 30 9.65 -7.19 27.75
C ALA A 30 9.96 -6.41 29.04
N GLU A 31 9.82 -5.10 29.01
CA GLU A 31 9.96 -4.24 30.17
C GLU A 31 8.83 -4.48 31.20
N ASP A 32 7.58 -4.53 30.75
CA ASP A 32 6.40 -4.74 31.60
C ASP A 32 6.40 -6.10 32.29
N GLU A 33 6.75 -7.16 31.56
CA GLU A 33 6.71 -8.55 32.06
C GLU A 33 8.07 -8.99 32.67
N SER A 34 9.13 -8.18 32.53
CA SER A 34 10.51 -8.51 32.93
C SER A 34 11.02 -9.84 32.35
N GLU A 35 10.73 -10.04 31.05
CA GLU A 35 11.02 -11.30 30.35
C GLU A 35 11.80 -11.05 29.05
N GLU A 36 12.50 -12.08 28.57
CA GLU A 36 13.25 -12.04 27.33
C GLU A 36 12.33 -11.98 26.09
N ILE A 37 12.64 -11.10 25.13
CA ILE A 37 11.84 -10.88 23.89
C ILE A 37 11.58 -12.19 23.14
N GLY A 38 12.57 -13.08 23.07
CA GLY A 38 12.42 -14.38 22.40
C GLY A 38 11.36 -15.26 23.05
N GLN A 39 11.29 -15.26 24.40
CA GLN A 39 10.29 -16.01 25.14
C GLN A 39 8.89 -15.40 24.94
N ILE A 40 8.78 -14.08 25.00
CA ILE A 40 7.53 -13.36 24.76
C ILE A 40 6.93 -13.68 23.38
N ILE A 41 7.77 -13.68 22.34
CA ILE A 41 7.33 -14.05 20.98
C ILE A 41 6.75 -15.47 20.96
N LEU A 42 7.45 -16.44 21.60
CA LEU A 42 7.01 -17.83 21.63
C LEU A 42 5.70 -17.97 22.42
N ASP A 43 5.59 -17.35 23.57
CA ASP A 43 4.42 -17.47 24.43
C ASP A 43 3.17 -16.85 23.78
N ILE A 44 3.31 -15.66 23.20
CA ILE A 44 2.21 -14.99 22.49
C ILE A 44 1.79 -15.81 21.26
N ALA A 45 2.76 -16.27 20.45
CA ALA A 45 2.48 -17.03 19.25
C ALA A 45 1.82 -18.38 19.55
N ILE A 46 2.28 -19.10 20.56
CA ILE A 46 1.70 -20.40 20.96
C ILE A 46 0.30 -20.22 21.50
N GLU A 47 0.05 -19.21 22.33
CA GLU A 47 -1.27 -18.91 22.89
C GLU A 47 -2.32 -18.60 21.79
N ASP A 48 -1.88 -18.06 20.66
CA ASP A 48 -2.73 -17.72 19.51
C ASP A 48 -2.74 -18.79 18.39
N ASP A 49 -2.26 -20.01 18.66
CA ASP A 49 -2.10 -21.05 17.62
C ASP A 49 -1.26 -20.59 16.42
N LEU A 50 -0.19 -19.82 16.65
CA LEU A 50 0.71 -19.25 15.64
C LEU A 50 0.03 -18.27 14.68
N ARG A 51 -1.08 -17.65 15.06
CA ARG A 51 -1.84 -16.70 14.25
C ARG A 51 -1.57 -15.25 14.60
N THR A 52 -0.85 -14.97 15.67
CA THR A 52 -0.47 -13.61 16.08
C THR A 52 0.25 -12.88 14.95
N GLU A 53 -0.17 -11.66 14.67
CA GLU A 53 0.52 -10.78 13.73
C GLU A 53 1.62 -10.00 14.44
N PHE A 54 2.86 -10.10 13.93
CA PHE A 54 4.00 -9.29 14.37
C PHE A 54 4.32 -8.26 13.28
N GLN A 55 4.08 -6.99 13.56
CA GLN A 55 4.21 -5.91 12.60
C GLN A 55 5.52 -5.15 12.76
N LEU A 56 6.24 -4.94 11.65
CA LEU A 56 7.39 -4.06 11.60
C LEU A 56 6.94 -2.70 11.06
N VAL A 57 6.72 -1.75 11.95
CA VAL A 57 6.14 -0.44 11.64
C VAL A 57 7.24 0.61 11.51
N ASP A 58 7.11 1.53 10.54
CA ASP A 58 8.00 2.70 10.34
C ASP A 58 9.49 2.38 10.19
N VAL A 59 9.84 1.23 9.59
CA VAL A 59 11.23 0.83 9.34
C VAL A 59 11.71 1.20 7.94
N LEU A 60 10.82 1.07 6.95
CA LEU A 60 11.10 1.45 5.58
C LEU A 60 10.40 2.77 5.24
N ASN A 61 11.11 3.64 4.53
CA ASN A 61 10.58 4.95 4.09
C ASN A 61 10.02 5.81 5.24
N SER A 62 10.57 5.68 6.45
CA SER A 62 10.12 6.39 7.65
C SER A 62 10.46 7.88 7.63
N ASP A 63 11.53 8.28 6.96
CA ASP A 63 11.89 9.68 6.77
C ASP A 63 11.03 10.31 5.66
N LYS A 64 9.92 10.92 6.07
CA LYS A 64 8.96 11.56 5.17
C LYS A 64 9.53 12.72 4.37
N GLU A 65 10.58 13.39 4.85
CA GLU A 65 11.23 14.48 4.13
C GLU A 65 12.08 13.93 2.98
N SER A 66 12.90 12.92 3.24
CA SER A 66 13.68 12.23 2.21
C SER A 66 12.78 11.58 1.15
N VAL A 67 11.69 10.93 1.55
CA VAL A 67 10.70 10.36 0.63
C VAL A 67 10.08 11.47 -0.22
N SER A 68 9.66 12.58 0.39
CA SER A 68 9.11 13.73 -0.35
C SER A 68 10.13 14.30 -1.34
N TYR A 69 11.39 14.41 -0.95
CA TYR A 69 12.46 14.87 -1.83
C TYR A 69 12.61 13.98 -3.06
N LEU A 70 12.63 12.66 -2.88
CA LEU A 70 12.71 11.70 -3.98
C LEU A 70 11.48 11.77 -4.91
N ILE A 71 10.27 11.83 -4.33
CA ILE A 71 9.02 11.96 -5.08
C ILE A 71 8.98 13.25 -5.90
N MET A 72 9.53 14.34 -5.38
CA MET A 72 9.57 15.64 -6.07
C MET A 72 10.72 15.77 -7.07
N SER A 73 11.73 14.92 -7.01
CA SER A 73 12.91 14.96 -7.86
C SER A 73 12.56 14.65 -9.32
N GLU A 74 13.10 15.43 -10.24
CA GLU A 74 12.98 15.19 -11.69
C GLU A 74 13.88 14.05 -12.18
N LEU A 75 14.81 13.60 -11.32
CA LEU A 75 15.71 12.48 -11.62
C LEU A 75 15.12 11.11 -11.24
N CYS A 76 13.98 11.10 -10.55
CA CYS A 76 13.30 9.88 -10.10
C CYS A 76 11.97 9.74 -10.82
N HIS A 77 11.68 8.57 -11.36
CA HIS A 77 10.38 8.26 -11.97
C HIS A 77 9.57 7.34 -11.06
N PHE A 78 8.25 7.37 -11.21
CA PHE A 78 7.38 6.42 -10.53
C PHE A 78 7.56 5.04 -11.15
N GLY A 79 7.91 4.07 -10.32
CA GLY A 79 8.14 2.70 -10.72
C GLY A 79 6.94 1.79 -10.48
N ALA A 80 7.23 0.50 -10.34
CA ALA A 80 6.25 -0.51 -9.98
C ALA A 80 5.99 -0.50 -8.47
N SER A 81 4.77 -0.87 -8.08
CA SER A 81 4.43 -1.15 -6.69
C SER A 81 4.77 -2.61 -6.33
N ASP A 82 4.82 -2.92 -5.03
CA ASP A 82 4.89 -4.30 -4.53
C ASP A 82 3.50 -4.99 -4.47
N ALA A 83 2.53 -4.47 -5.21
CA ALA A 83 1.20 -5.04 -5.28
C ALA A 83 1.26 -6.51 -5.72
N GLY A 84 0.67 -7.39 -4.91
CA GLY A 84 0.69 -8.84 -5.15
C GLY A 84 1.91 -9.58 -4.60
N ALA A 85 2.91 -8.90 -4.05
CA ALA A 85 3.98 -9.53 -3.29
C ALA A 85 3.56 -9.71 -1.83
N HIS A 86 3.88 -10.86 -1.25
CA HIS A 86 3.65 -11.16 0.18
C HIS A 86 2.24 -10.78 0.69
N ILE A 87 1.22 -11.07 -0.08
CA ILE A 87 -0.18 -10.64 0.14
C ILE A 87 -0.79 -11.04 1.48
N THR A 88 -0.19 -11.98 2.19
CA THR A 88 -0.58 -12.38 3.55
C THR A 88 0.15 -11.59 4.64
N GLN A 89 1.09 -10.71 4.26
CA GLN A 89 1.90 -9.93 5.19
C GLN A 89 1.63 -8.44 5.11
N PHE A 90 1.34 -7.92 3.91
CA PHE A 90 1.03 -6.51 3.68
C PHE A 90 0.32 -6.30 2.33
N CYS A 91 -0.22 -5.10 2.14
CA CYS A 91 -0.80 -4.68 0.87
C CYS A 91 0.01 -3.54 0.25
N GLY A 92 0.81 -3.85 -0.78
CA GLY A 92 1.63 -2.87 -1.52
C GLY A 92 0.87 -2.12 -2.61
N THR A 93 -0.45 -1.91 -2.49
CA THR A 93 -1.26 -1.20 -3.48
C THR A 93 -1.55 0.24 -3.07
N GLY A 94 -1.88 1.09 -4.05
CA GLY A 94 -2.42 2.43 -3.81
C GLY A 94 -1.43 3.58 -3.93
N ASP A 95 -0.20 3.36 -4.32
CA ASP A 95 0.87 4.36 -4.44
C ASP A 95 0.48 5.54 -5.34
N THR A 96 -0.10 5.30 -6.52
CA THR A 96 -0.58 6.37 -7.41
C THR A 96 -1.75 7.15 -6.80
N THR A 97 -2.64 6.46 -6.09
CA THR A 97 -3.73 7.09 -5.35
C THR A 97 -3.20 7.92 -4.17
N HIS A 98 -2.20 7.41 -3.45
CA HIS A 98 -1.53 8.15 -2.37
C HIS A 98 -0.87 9.44 -2.88
N LEU A 99 -0.28 9.41 -4.07
CA LEU A 99 0.28 10.62 -4.68
C LEU A 99 -0.80 11.69 -4.86
N LEU A 100 -1.97 11.33 -5.38
CA LEU A 100 -3.08 12.26 -5.58
C LEU A 100 -3.67 12.74 -4.24
N GLU A 101 -3.88 11.84 -3.30
CA GLU A 101 -4.42 12.14 -1.99
C GLU A 101 -3.49 13.02 -1.18
N HIS A 102 -2.30 12.51 -0.87
CA HIS A 102 -1.38 13.14 0.07
C HIS A 102 -0.61 14.33 -0.56
N TYR A 103 0.03 14.11 -1.71
CA TYR A 103 0.92 15.15 -2.28
C TYR A 103 0.18 16.24 -3.04
N VAL A 104 -1.00 15.94 -3.61
CA VAL A 104 -1.77 16.95 -4.35
C VAL A 104 -2.84 17.58 -3.48
N ARG A 105 -3.73 16.76 -2.86
CA ARG A 105 -4.88 17.29 -2.13
C ARG A 105 -4.53 17.79 -0.73
N GLU A 106 -3.86 16.98 0.08
CA GLU A 106 -3.66 17.30 1.49
C GLU A 106 -2.51 18.27 1.72
N THR A 107 -1.32 17.92 1.23
CA THR A 107 -0.11 18.72 1.50
C THR A 107 0.16 19.78 0.44
N GLN A 108 -0.49 19.70 -0.72
CA GLN A 108 -0.32 20.62 -1.85
C GLN A 108 1.15 20.81 -2.28
N LYS A 109 1.99 19.80 -2.01
CA LYS A 109 3.41 19.80 -2.41
C LYS A 109 3.57 19.66 -3.92
N MET A 110 2.57 19.10 -4.62
CA MET A 110 2.58 18.90 -6.06
C MET A 110 1.26 19.38 -6.67
N THR A 111 1.31 20.04 -7.82
CA THR A 111 0.09 20.40 -8.56
C THR A 111 -0.48 19.17 -9.26
N LEU A 112 -1.80 19.12 -9.42
CA LEU A 112 -2.48 18.01 -10.11
C LEU A 112 -1.93 17.79 -11.54
N PRO A 113 -1.74 18.80 -12.40
CA PRO A 113 -1.15 18.58 -13.71
C PRO A 113 0.25 17.95 -13.66
N LYS A 114 1.10 18.36 -12.71
CA LYS A 114 2.44 17.77 -12.53
C LYS A 114 2.34 16.31 -12.09
N ALA A 115 1.47 15.99 -11.13
CA ALA A 115 1.27 14.62 -10.67
C ALA A 115 0.80 13.70 -11.81
N ILE A 116 -0.20 14.14 -12.57
CA ILE A 116 -0.71 13.37 -13.72
C ILE A 116 0.38 13.19 -14.78
N ASN A 117 1.09 14.25 -15.14
CA ASN A 117 2.17 14.17 -16.12
C ASN A 117 3.23 13.15 -15.71
N ARG A 118 3.66 13.16 -14.44
CA ARG A 118 4.67 12.24 -13.90
C ARG A 118 4.22 10.78 -13.84
N MET A 119 2.93 10.54 -13.63
CA MET A 119 2.37 9.17 -13.61
C MET A 119 2.04 8.64 -15.01
N THR A 120 2.01 9.49 -16.02
CA THR A 120 1.51 9.11 -17.36
C THR A 120 2.52 9.43 -18.46
N LYS A 121 2.63 10.69 -18.87
CA LYS A 121 3.43 11.08 -20.03
C LYS A 121 4.93 10.86 -19.83
N GLU A 122 5.47 11.29 -18.69
CA GLU A 122 6.90 11.11 -18.40
C GLU A 122 7.29 9.62 -18.44
N VAL A 123 6.55 8.78 -17.71
CA VAL A 123 6.82 7.34 -17.69
C VAL A 123 6.67 6.73 -19.08
N ALA A 124 5.65 7.14 -19.86
CA ALA A 124 5.45 6.63 -21.21
C ALA A 124 6.60 7.02 -22.16
N GLU A 125 7.12 8.23 -22.03
CA GLU A 125 8.26 8.71 -22.84
C GLU A 125 9.54 7.94 -22.50
N ASP A 126 9.83 7.75 -21.20
CA ASP A 126 11.05 7.04 -20.74
C ASP A 126 11.06 5.56 -21.15
N TRP A 127 9.91 4.93 -21.16
CA TRP A 127 9.77 3.53 -21.56
C TRP A 127 9.47 3.33 -23.05
N GLY A 128 9.47 4.41 -23.85
CA GLY A 128 9.21 4.34 -25.29
C GLY A 128 7.78 3.97 -25.67
N ILE A 129 6.81 4.26 -24.82
CA ILE A 129 5.38 3.97 -25.07
C ILE A 129 4.75 5.18 -25.79
N HIS A 130 5.01 5.33 -27.07
CA HIS A 130 4.71 6.56 -27.83
C HIS A 130 3.24 6.86 -28.08
N ASN A 131 2.34 5.87 -27.95
CA ASN A 131 0.91 6.03 -28.25
C ASN A 131 0.03 6.24 -27.01
N ARG A 132 0.60 6.44 -25.82
CA ARG A 132 -0.09 6.58 -24.54
C ARG A 132 0.45 7.77 -23.74
N GLY A 133 -0.07 7.98 -22.54
CA GLY A 133 0.42 8.94 -21.55
C GLY A 133 -0.10 10.36 -21.73
N GLU A 134 -0.85 10.68 -22.80
CA GLU A 134 -1.49 11.99 -22.98
C GLU A 134 -2.83 11.89 -23.75
N ILE A 135 -3.74 12.79 -23.44
CA ILE A 135 -5.03 12.89 -24.15
C ILE A 135 -4.79 13.69 -25.43
N LYS A 136 -4.68 12.97 -26.56
CA LYS A 136 -4.41 13.57 -27.86
C LYS A 136 -5.01 12.73 -28.99
N LYS A 137 -5.52 13.41 -30.05
CA LYS A 137 -6.04 12.71 -31.22
C LYS A 137 -5.00 11.78 -31.84
N GLY A 138 -5.37 10.53 -32.05
CA GLY A 138 -4.51 9.48 -32.61
C GLY A 138 -3.74 8.66 -31.58
N LYS A 139 -3.85 8.99 -30.29
CA LYS A 139 -3.34 8.16 -29.20
C LYS A 139 -4.42 7.23 -28.62
N ALA A 140 -3.99 6.22 -27.89
CA ALA A 140 -4.88 5.31 -27.17
C ALA A 140 -5.75 6.06 -26.17
N ALA A 141 -7.03 5.69 -26.09
CA ALA A 141 -8.00 6.32 -25.18
C ALA A 141 -8.02 5.58 -23.83
N ASP A 142 -6.85 5.47 -23.17
CA ASP A 142 -6.78 5.00 -21.79
C ASP A 142 -7.03 6.20 -20.88
N LEU A 143 -8.22 6.25 -20.28
CA LEU A 143 -8.71 7.41 -19.54
C LEU A 143 -9.18 6.99 -18.15
N VAL A 144 -8.88 7.82 -17.17
CA VAL A 144 -9.39 7.69 -15.81
C VAL A 144 -10.16 8.95 -15.43
N VAL A 145 -11.40 8.77 -14.97
CA VAL A 145 -12.24 9.85 -14.44
C VAL A 145 -12.32 9.68 -12.93
N PHE A 146 -11.90 10.69 -12.19
CA PHE A 146 -11.90 10.66 -10.73
C PHE A 146 -12.33 12.02 -10.16
N ASP A 147 -12.78 11.97 -8.91
CA ASP A 147 -13.13 13.16 -8.13
C ASP A 147 -11.98 13.50 -7.18
N MET A 148 -11.28 14.60 -7.47
CA MET A 148 -10.12 15.02 -6.68
C MET A 148 -10.44 15.28 -5.20
N ASN A 149 -11.68 15.67 -4.88
CA ASN A 149 -12.08 15.90 -3.49
C ASN A 149 -12.25 14.60 -2.70
N ASN A 150 -12.54 13.49 -3.41
CA ASN A 150 -12.84 12.21 -2.80
C ASN A 150 -11.81 11.11 -3.13
N VAL A 151 -10.86 11.36 -4.06
CA VAL A 151 -9.82 10.38 -4.37
C VAL A 151 -8.98 10.09 -3.13
N GLY A 152 -8.77 8.81 -2.83
CA GLY A 152 -8.00 8.41 -1.66
C GLY A 152 -7.94 6.90 -1.49
N ILE A 153 -7.17 6.49 -0.51
CA ILE A 153 -6.99 5.09 -0.14
C ILE A 153 -7.97 4.77 1.00
N ALA A 154 -8.62 3.61 0.93
CA ALA A 154 -9.37 3.06 2.05
C ALA A 154 -8.42 2.34 3.02
N ASP A 155 -8.90 2.06 4.22
CA ASP A 155 -8.17 1.26 5.19
C ASP A 155 -7.86 -0.13 4.64
N GLU A 156 -6.76 -0.70 5.07
CA GLU A 156 -6.38 -2.07 4.74
C GLU A 156 -7.31 -3.05 5.44
N ALA A 157 -7.73 -4.08 4.72
CA ALA A 157 -8.57 -5.14 5.23
C ALA A 157 -8.00 -6.51 4.90
N PHE A 158 -8.09 -7.44 5.84
CA PHE A 158 -7.75 -8.83 5.62
C PHE A 158 -8.98 -9.57 5.11
N VAL A 159 -8.96 -9.97 3.83
CA VAL A 159 -10.10 -10.56 3.13
C VAL A 159 -9.83 -12.01 2.73
N ARG A 160 -10.90 -12.81 2.58
CA ARG A 160 -10.84 -14.21 2.14
C ARG A 160 -11.53 -14.33 0.79
N ASP A 161 -10.82 -14.02 -0.27
CA ASP A 161 -11.34 -14.00 -1.65
C ASP A 161 -10.53 -14.85 -2.64
N PHE A 162 -9.54 -15.59 -2.15
CA PHE A 162 -8.81 -16.55 -2.96
C PHE A 162 -9.45 -17.95 -2.95
N PRO A 163 -9.17 -18.77 -3.98
CA PRO A 163 -9.57 -20.18 -3.99
C PRO A 163 -9.13 -20.91 -2.71
N GLY A 164 -9.99 -21.75 -2.16
CA GLY A 164 -9.74 -22.45 -0.90
C GLY A 164 -9.83 -21.56 0.33
N GLU A 165 -10.55 -20.43 0.24
CA GLU A 165 -10.71 -19.45 1.31
C GLU A 165 -9.39 -18.88 1.84
N ALA A 166 -8.36 -18.87 1.00
CA ALA A 166 -7.08 -18.27 1.35
C ALA A 166 -7.24 -16.75 1.52
N SER A 167 -6.54 -16.22 2.51
CA SER A 167 -6.67 -14.83 2.94
C SER A 167 -5.57 -13.97 2.34
N ARG A 168 -5.86 -12.67 2.20
CA ARG A 168 -4.87 -11.65 1.83
C ARG A 168 -5.23 -10.29 2.41
N TYR A 169 -4.23 -9.42 2.53
CA TYR A 169 -4.46 -8.01 2.73
C TYR A 169 -4.90 -7.35 1.43
N MET A 170 -5.94 -6.52 1.52
CA MET A 170 -6.48 -5.75 0.40
C MET A 170 -6.73 -4.30 0.81
N ARG A 171 -6.37 -3.39 -0.09
CA ARG A 171 -6.63 -1.97 0.08
C ARG A 171 -7.32 -1.43 -1.16
N TYR A 172 -8.49 -0.84 -0.97
CA TYR A 172 -9.27 -0.28 -2.06
C TYR A 172 -9.00 1.21 -2.24
N SER A 173 -9.09 1.67 -3.47
CA SER A 173 -9.09 3.09 -3.78
C SER A 173 -10.52 3.62 -3.86
N LYS A 174 -10.75 4.86 -3.46
CA LYS A 174 -12.03 5.56 -3.53
C LYS A 174 -11.92 6.81 -4.42
N GLY A 175 -13.07 7.36 -4.84
CA GLY A 175 -13.12 8.57 -5.64
C GLY A 175 -12.93 8.39 -7.16
N TYR A 176 -12.62 7.20 -7.64
CA TYR A 176 -12.60 6.87 -9.05
C TYR A 176 -14.03 6.62 -9.56
N LYS A 177 -14.37 7.17 -10.73
CA LYS A 177 -15.69 7.08 -11.32
C LYS A 177 -15.73 6.15 -12.52
N TYR A 178 -14.77 6.29 -13.44
CA TYR A 178 -14.66 5.46 -14.64
C TYR A 178 -13.20 5.23 -15.00
N VAL A 179 -12.94 4.04 -15.51
CA VAL A 179 -11.66 3.67 -16.11
C VAL A 179 -11.94 3.12 -17.50
N PHE A 180 -11.37 3.76 -18.52
CA PHE A 180 -11.45 3.32 -19.91
C PHE A 180 -10.07 2.87 -20.35
N CYS A 181 -9.96 1.64 -20.84
CA CYS A 181 -8.70 1.10 -21.33
C CYS A 181 -8.96 0.28 -22.59
N LEU A 182 -8.23 0.54 -23.67
CA LEU A 182 -8.39 -0.19 -24.93
C LEU A 182 -8.06 -1.68 -24.83
N LEU A 183 -7.30 -2.09 -23.81
CA LEU A 183 -7.00 -3.51 -23.59
C LEU A 183 -8.25 -4.32 -23.18
N TYR A 184 -9.30 -3.65 -22.69
CA TYR A 184 -10.56 -4.28 -22.26
C TYR A 184 -11.69 -4.14 -23.28
N THR A 185 -11.42 -3.79 -24.52
CA THR A 185 -12.44 -3.78 -25.57
C THR A 185 -12.72 -5.18 -26.14
N SER A 186 -12.09 -6.22 -25.62
CA SER A 186 -12.38 -7.62 -25.95
C SER A 186 -12.70 -8.40 -24.67
N ASP A 187 -13.95 -8.78 -24.52
CA ASP A 187 -14.53 -9.87 -23.72
C ASP A 187 -14.31 -9.95 -22.18
N ALA A 188 -13.32 -9.27 -21.59
CA ALA A 188 -13.11 -9.37 -20.15
C ALA A 188 -14.07 -8.51 -19.29
N ALA A 189 -14.80 -7.58 -19.90
CA ALA A 189 -15.76 -6.72 -19.21
C ALA A 189 -17.16 -7.35 -19.06
N ASP A 190 -17.45 -8.41 -19.78
CA ASP A 190 -18.76 -9.10 -19.79
C ASP A 190 -18.87 -10.26 -18.78
N GLU A 191 -17.80 -10.63 -18.09
CA GLU A 191 -17.83 -11.75 -17.14
C GLU A 191 -18.17 -11.34 -15.68
N SER A 192 -18.51 -10.09 -15.44
CA SER A 192 -18.92 -9.59 -14.11
C SER A 192 -20.36 -9.09 -14.09
N SER A 193 -21.30 -9.92 -14.55
CA SER A 193 -22.75 -9.72 -14.29
C SER A 193 -23.32 -10.85 -13.49
#